data_a02c07abe847aad7a2b833997eb70f2c
#
_entry.id   a02c07abe847aad7a2b833997eb70f2c
#
_cell.length_a   1.000
_cell.length_b   1.000
_cell.length_c   1.000
_cell.angle_alpha   90.00
_cell.angle_beta   90.00
_cell.angle_gamma   90.00
#
_symmetry.space_group_name_H-M   'P 1'
#
loop_
_entity.id
_entity.type
_entity.pdbx_description
1 polymer ?
#
loop_
_entity_poly.entity_id
_entity_poly.type
_entity_poly.pdbx_seq_one_letter_code
_entity_poly.pdbx_strand_id
1 'polypeptide(L)'
;MKRANDKNDFLASNNPDDVAISYEASIRYIAEQANKRAYFISGVALLIAIISVIAVCLLTPLKSVEPYVIRVDNTTGMVDIITSVNKAEFTGNEALDKYFATTYVKAREGYYYDILQSDYELVQILSYPSVASDYLRIYEGENSRDKVLKDDYEVEVDIVSVTLGNSAGAPTATIRFNQITRKKGEKIAVSNKAKIVTLSYDYQPNTLTTEEERIRNPLGFKVSTYRVDDEIRR
;
A
#
# COMPACT_ATOMS: atom_id res chain seq x y z
N MET A 1 -77.32 2.16 19.38
CA MET A 1 -77.70 1.69 20.74
C MET A 1 -77.88 0.19 20.78
N LYS A 2 -77.08 -0.67 20.11
CA LYS A 2 -77.20 -2.14 20.01
C LYS A 2 -75.96 -2.94 20.41
N ARG A 3 -74.87 -2.26 20.82
CA ARG A 3 -73.57 -2.91 21.17
C ARG A 3 -73.33 -3.08 22.69
N ALA A 4 -74.21 -2.53 23.53
CA ALA A 4 -73.99 -2.57 24.98
C ALA A 4 -74.72 -3.78 25.65
N ASN A 5 -75.68 -4.41 24.92
CA ASN A 5 -76.46 -5.49 25.47
C ASN A 5 -75.81 -6.88 25.31
N ASP A 6 -74.95 -7.07 24.33
CA ASP A 6 -74.32 -8.38 24.07
C ASP A 6 -73.22 -8.75 25.10
N LYS A 7 -72.66 -7.76 25.84
CA LYS A 7 -71.67 -8.06 26.87
C LYS A 7 -72.27 -8.58 28.20
N ASN A 8 -73.54 -8.25 28.49
CA ASN A 8 -74.16 -8.67 29.74
C ASN A 8 -74.80 -10.05 29.63
N ASP A 9 -75.20 -10.47 28.41
CA ASP A 9 -75.76 -11.80 28.19
C ASP A 9 -74.73 -12.93 28.29
N PHE A 10 -73.50 -12.62 27.99
CA PHE A 10 -72.35 -13.57 28.04
C PHE A 10 -71.91 -13.90 29.47
N LEU A 11 -72.26 -13.04 30.44
CA LEU A 11 -71.90 -13.26 31.86
C LEU A 11 -72.99 -13.97 32.63
N ALA A 12 -74.13 -14.30 32.01
CA ALA A 12 -75.28 -14.92 32.63
C ALA A 12 -75.49 -16.43 32.32
N SER A 13 -74.63 -17.04 31.52
CA SER A 13 -74.62 -18.48 31.27
C SER A 13 -74.00 -19.22 32.46
N ASN A 14 -74.83 -19.83 33.27
CA ASN A 14 -74.42 -20.70 34.38
C ASN A 14 -73.98 -22.10 33.92
N ASN A 15 -73.76 -22.31 32.63
CA ASN A 15 -73.36 -23.58 32.09
C ASN A 15 -71.80 -23.69 32.14
N PRO A 16 -71.23 -24.65 32.86
CA PRO A 16 -69.76 -24.78 33.05
C PRO A 16 -69.02 -24.93 31.73
N ASP A 17 -69.70 -25.52 30.70
CA ASP A 17 -69.05 -25.68 29.36
C ASP A 17 -68.90 -24.35 28.61
N ASP A 18 -69.81 -23.40 28.72
CA ASP A 18 -69.74 -22.09 28.09
C ASP A 18 -68.70 -21.23 28.75
N VAL A 19 -68.50 -21.36 30.06
CA VAL A 19 -67.42 -20.66 30.79
C VAL A 19 -66.07 -21.22 30.41
N ALA A 20 -65.94 -22.53 30.24
CA ALA A 20 -64.67 -23.14 29.80
C ALA A 20 -64.28 -22.73 28.39
N ILE A 21 -65.25 -22.69 27.44
CA ILE A 21 -65.02 -22.26 26.06
C ILE A 21 -64.59 -20.78 26.01
N SER A 22 -65.25 -19.93 26.81
CA SER A 22 -64.89 -18.51 26.87
C SER A 22 -63.48 -18.26 27.47
N TYR A 23 -63.09 -19.07 28.45
CA TYR A 23 -61.79 -19.05 29.08
C TYR A 23 -60.71 -19.51 28.10
N GLU A 24 -60.89 -20.61 27.38
CA GLU A 24 -59.96 -21.05 26.31
C GLU A 24 -59.82 -20.02 25.22
N ALA A 25 -60.92 -19.41 24.75
CA ALA A 25 -60.84 -18.34 23.72
C ALA A 25 -60.07 -17.13 24.21
N SER A 26 -60.18 -16.74 25.47
CA SER A 26 -59.45 -15.64 26.07
C SER A 26 -57.93 -15.92 26.18
N ILE A 27 -57.60 -17.17 26.60
CA ILE A 27 -56.17 -17.59 26.67
C ILE A 27 -55.55 -17.63 25.27
N ARG A 28 -56.26 -18.20 24.27
CA ARG A 28 -55.77 -18.19 22.87
C ARG A 28 -55.58 -16.79 22.35
N TYR A 29 -56.49 -15.88 22.59
CA TYR A 29 -56.38 -14.48 22.17
C TYR A 29 -55.18 -13.79 22.83
N ILE A 30 -54.95 -14.00 24.13
CA ILE A 30 -53.79 -13.45 24.85
C ILE A 30 -52.48 -14.04 24.29
N ALA A 31 -52.48 -15.37 24.06
CA ALA A 31 -51.31 -16.07 23.49
C ALA A 31 -50.97 -15.58 22.06
N GLU A 32 -52.01 -15.39 21.21
CA GLU A 32 -51.79 -14.83 19.85
C GLU A 32 -51.27 -13.39 19.86
N GLN A 33 -51.81 -12.54 20.76
CA GLN A 33 -51.29 -11.18 20.92
C GLN A 33 -49.86 -11.17 21.46
N ALA A 34 -49.54 -12.02 22.42
CA ALA A 34 -48.19 -12.16 22.96
C ALA A 34 -47.22 -12.62 21.87
N ASN A 35 -47.61 -13.62 21.05
CA ASN A 35 -46.82 -14.11 19.95
C ASN A 35 -46.58 -13.03 18.89
N LYS A 36 -47.60 -12.27 18.50
CA LYS A 36 -47.44 -11.15 17.54
C LYS A 36 -46.46 -10.10 18.05
N ARG A 37 -46.52 -9.77 19.35
CA ARG A 37 -45.55 -8.82 19.97
C ARG A 37 -44.16 -9.42 20.03
N ALA A 38 -44.03 -10.71 20.36
CA ALA A 38 -42.75 -11.41 20.40
C ALA A 38 -42.11 -11.47 19.02
N TYR A 39 -42.83 -11.78 17.94
CA TYR A 39 -42.33 -11.76 16.59
C TYR A 39 -41.91 -10.36 16.13
N PHE A 40 -42.64 -9.33 16.53
CA PHE A 40 -42.27 -7.93 16.21
C PHE A 40 -40.95 -7.55 16.92
N ILE A 41 -40.83 -7.86 18.20
CA ILE A 41 -39.58 -7.59 18.97
C ILE A 41 -38.41 -8.38 18.39
N SER A 42 -38.63 -9.67 18.05
CA SER A 42 -37.61 -10.52 17.42
C SER A 42 -37.15 -9.96 16.06
N GLY A 43 -38.09 -9.47 15.25
CA GLY A 43 -37.77 -8.83 13.96
C GLY A 43 -36.93 -7.57 14.10
N VAL A 44 -37.27 -6.72 15.09
CA VAL A 44 -36.49 -5.51 15.38
C VAL A 44 -35.07 -5.86 15.89
N ALA A 45 -34.98 -6.87 16.78
CA ALA A 45 -33.70 -7.34 17.30
C ALA A 45 -32.80 -7.90 16.19
N LEU A 46 -33.37 -8.67 15.26
CA LEU A 46 -32.66 -9.21 14.10
C LEU A 46 -32.13 -8.08 13.17
N LEU A 47 -32.94 -7.07 12.94
CA LEU A 47 -32.57 -5.92 12.13
C LEU A 47 -31.39 -5.15 12.74
N ILE A 48 -31.42 -4.92 14.06
CA ILE A 48 -30.32 -4.27 14.80
C ILE A 48 -29.06 -5.13 14.71
N ALA A 49 -29.18 -6.46 14.83
CA ALA A 49 -28.02 -7.35 14.70
C ALA A 49 -27.39 -7.28 13.31
N ILE A 50 -28.20 -7.26 12.24
CA ILE A 50 -27.71 -7.12 10.87
C ILE A 50 -26.99 -5.78 10.67
N ILE A 51 -27.59 -4.68 11.14
CA ILE A 51 -26.96 -3.35 11.04
C ILE A 51 -25.63 -3.32 11.80
N SER A 52 -25.57 -3.95 12.98
CA SER A 52 -24.33 -4.03 13.77
C SER A 52 -23.22 -4.80 13.05
N VAL A 53 -23.55 -5.91 12.40
CA VAL A 53 -22.57 -6.68 11.61
C VAL A 53 -22.08 -5.86 10.42
N ILE A 54 -22.97 -5.18 9.71
CA ILE A 54 -22.59 -4.31 8.59
C ILE A 54 -21.68 -3.17 9.09
N ALA A 55 -22.00 -2.54 10.21
CA ALA A 55 -21.18 -1.49 10.79
C ALA A 55 -19.78 -1.99 11.14
N VAL A 56 -19.65 -3.18 11.74
CA VAL A 56 -18.34 -3.80 12.03
C VAL A 56 -17.58 -4.10 10.74
N CYS A 57 -18.22 -4.63 9.71
CA CYS A 57 -17.59 -4.90 8.42
C CYS A 57 -17.09 -3.61 7.74
N LEU A 58 -17.80 -2.51 7.87
CA LEU A 58 -17.39 -1.21 7.33
C LEU A 58 -16.24 -0.56 8.13
N LEU A 59 -16.14 -0.86 9.44
CA LEU A 59 -15.05 -0.36 10.28
C LEU A 59 -13.76 -1.21 10.19
N THR A 60 -13.87 -2.46 9.73
CA THR A 60 -12.72 -3.40 9.66
C THR A 60 -11.56 -2.93 8.74
N PRO A 61 -11.78 -2.20 7.60
CA PRO A 61 -10.67 -1.71 6.78
C PRO A 61 -9.87 -0.56 7.39
N LEU A 62 -10.22 -0.05 8.59
CA LEU A 62 -9.46 1.04 9.24
C LEU A 62 -8.18 0.60 9.96
N LYS A 63 -7.78 -0.66 9.87
CA LYS A 63 -6.47 -1.11 10.38
C LYS A 63 -5.39 -0.89 9.31
N SER A 64 -5.17 0.37 8.92
CA SER A 64 -3.95 0.75 8.22
C SER A 64 -2.81 0.82 9.26
N VAL A 65 -1.80 -0.01 9.07
CA VAL A 65 -0.54 0.12 9.81
C VAL A 65 0.19 1.31 9.18
N GLU A 66 0.10 2.47 9.81
CA GLU A 66 0.89 3.63 9.37
C GLU A 66 2.35 3.41 9.80
N PRO A 67 3.31 3.36 8.86
CA PRO A 67 4.72 3.31 9.21
C PRO A 67 5.14 4.64 9.81
N TYR A 68 5.64 4.61 11.03
CA TYR A 68 6.23 5.78 11.68
C TYR A 68 7.68 5.94 11.25
N VAL A 69 8.02 7.05 10.62
CA VAL A 69 9.41 7.43 10.37
C VAL A 69 9.86 8.37 11.50
N ILE A 70 10.87 7.95 12.25
CA ILE A 70 11.48 8.76 13.32
C ILE A 70 12.54 9.65 12.67
N ARG A 71 12.27 10.95 12.63
CA ARG A 71 13.27 11.94 12.24
C ARG A 71 14.02 12.41 13.49
N VAL A 72 15.30 12.12 13.56
CA VAL A 72 16.18 12.68 14.59
C VAL A 72 16.82 13.94 14.03
N ASP A 73 16.45 15.10 14.56
CA ASP A 73 17.15 16.35 14.24
C ASP A 73 18.48 16.37 15.00
N ASN A 74 19.58 16.20 14.27
CA ASN A 74 20.93 16.16 14.82
C ASN A 74 21.38 17.48 15.46
N THR A 75 20.64 18.59 15.30
CA THR A 75 21.00 19.91 15.82
C THR A 75 20.39 20.17 17.19
N THR A 76 19.21 19.62 17.48
CA THR A 76 18.49 19.88 18.72
C THR A 76 18.28 18.64 19.59
N GLY A 77 18.56 17.44 19.10
CA GLY A 77 18.33 16.18 19.81
C GLY A 77 16.83 15.85 20.05
N MET A 78 15.92 16.64 19.48
CA MET A 78 14.49 16.38 19.57
C MET A 78 14.07 15.26 18.62
N VAL A 79 13.36 14.29 19.16
CA VAL A 79 12.72 13.21 18.41
C VAL A 79 11.34 13.69 17.96
N ASP A 80 11.20 14.01 16.68
CA ASP A 80 9.91 14.37 16.10
C ASP A 80 9.26 13.09 15.52
N ILE A 81 8.14 12.68 16.11
CA ILE A 81 7.36 11.53 15.62
C ILE A 81 6.43 12.06 14.52
N ILE A 82 6.82 11.88 13.26
CA ILE A 82 5.96 12.21 12.14
C ILE A 82 4.89 11.13 12.01
N THR A 83 3.70 11.43 12.50
CA THR A 83 2.56 10.49 12.63
C THR A 83 1.92 10.12 11.28
N SER A 84 2.14 10.90 10.23
CA SER A 84 1.74 10.58 8.87
C SER A 84 2.67 11.25 7.88
N VAL A 85 3.25 10.41 7.02
CA VAL A 85 4.08 10.88 5.91
C VAL A 85 3.15 11.32 4.79
N ASN A 86 2.82 12.62 4.77
CA ASN A 86 2.07 13.20 3.66
C ASN A 86 2.94 13.23 2.40
N LYS A 87 2.40 12.70 1.30
CA LYS A 87 3.06 12.69 -0.03
C LYS A 87 3.62 14.06 -0.42
N ALA A 88 2.96 15.16 0.00
CA ALA A 88 3.37 16.53 -0.27
C ALA A 88 4.63 16.99 0.49
N GLU A 89 4.92 16.43 1.68
CA GLU A 89 6.08 16.82 2.49
C GLU A 89 7.39 16.21 1.97
N PHE A 90 7.32 15.02 1.31
CA PHE A 90 8.50 14.37 0.72
C PHE A 90 8.92 14.98 -0.61
N THR A 91 7.99 15.47 -1.42
CA THR A 91 8.29 16.15 -2.68
C THR A 91 9.07 17.46 -2.49
N GLY A 92 9.11 18.00 -1.29
CA GLY A 92 9.90 19.19 -0.93
C GLY A 92 11.33 18.91 -0.43
N ASN A 93 11.71 17.65 -0.23
CA ASN A 93 13.05 17.33 0.29
C ASN A 93 14.02 16.94 -0.84
N GLU A 94 14.57 17.95 -1.49
CA GLU A 94 15.51 17.81 -2.64
C GLU A 94 16.69 16.87 -2.36
N ALA A 95 17.21 16.85 -1.15
CA ALA A 95 18.34 16.00 -0.77
C ALA A 95 17.95 14.52 -0.77
N LEU A 96 16.74 14.24 -0.32
CA LEU A 96 16.19 12.89 -0.24
C LEU A 96 15.86 12.32 -1.63
N ASP A 97 15.27 13.15 -2.48
CA ASP A 97 14.98 12.81 -3.87
C ASP A 97 16.27 12.50 -4.64
N LYS A 98 17.29 13.34 -4.48
CA LYS A 98 18.62 13.09 -5.05
C LYS A 98 19.25 11.80 -4.53
N TYR A 99 19.10 11.52 -3.23
CA TYR A 99 19.64 10.30 -2.62
C TYR A 99 19.00 9.04 -3.23
N PHE A 100 17.66 8.95 -3.26
CA PHE A 100 16.97 7.78 -3.82
C PHE A 100 17.22 7.63 -5.32
N ALA A 101 17.15 8.72 -6.08
CA ALA A 101 17.39 8.70 -7.50
C ALA A 101 18.83 8.26 -7.86
N THR A 102 19.85 8.73 -7.11
CA THR A 102 21.24 8.31 -7.33
C THR A 102 21.48 6.87 -6.88
N THR A 103 20.89 6.44 -5.76
CA THR A 103 20.98 5.06 -5.28
C THR A 103 20.38 4.10 -6.31
N TYR A 104 19.21 4.46 -6.86
CA TYR A 104 18.56 3.67 -7.90
C TYR A 104 19.45 3.53 -9.17
N VAL A 105 20.00 4.65 -9.66
CA VAL A 105 20.85 4.64 -10.87
C VAL A 105 22.13 3.84 -10.62
N LYS A 106 22.75 3.96 -9.45
CA LYS A 106 23.94 3.17 -9.09
C LYS A 106 23.64 1.67 -9.06
N ALA A 107 22.55 1.26 -8.45
CA ALA A 107 22.16 -0.16 -8.41
C ALA A 107 21.78 -0.71 -9.79
N ARG A 108 21.12 0.10 -10.65
CA ARG A 108 20.66 -0.34 -11.97
C ARG A 108 21.77 -0.38 -13.02
N GLU A 109 22.61 0.68 -13.10
CA GLU A 109 23.65 0.84 -14.10
C GLU A 109 25.01 0.28 -13.66
N GLY A 110 25.23 0.17 -12.36
CA GLY A 110 26.41 -0.46 -11.78
C GLY A 110 26.40 -1.98 -11.93
N TYR A 111 27.57 -2.59 -11.76
CA TYR A 111 27.70 -4.04 -11.71
C TYR A 111 28.91 -4.42 -10.84
N TYR A 112 28.61 -5.09 -9.75
CA TYR A 112 29.58 -5.69 -8.86
C TYR A 112 29.07 -7.09 -8.54
N TYR A 113 29.81 -8.12 -8.96
CA TYR A 113 29.36 -9.52 -8.82
C TYR A 113 29.01 -9.89 -7.38
N ASP A 114 29.80 -9.44 -6.43
CA ASP A 114 29.68 -9.78 -5.01
C ASP A 114 28.39 -9.23 -4.36
N ILE A 115 27.82 -8.13 -4.89
CA ILE A 115 26.59 -7.49 -4.39
C ILE A 115 25.44 -7.51 -5.41
N LEU A 116 25.63 -8.22 -6.53
CA LEU A 116 24.69 -8.24 -7.65
C LEU A 116 23.27 -8.59 -7.21
N GLN A 117 23.10 -9.60 -6.36
CA GLN A 117 21.79 -10.02 -5.88
C GLN A 117 21.10 -8.90 -5.08
N SER A 118 21.84 -8.20 -4.23
CA SER A 118 21.32 -7.08 -3.46
C SER A 118 20.86 -5.92 -4.34
N ASP A 119 21.65 -5.55 -5.34
CA ASP A 119 21.31 -4.49 -6.28
C ASP A 119 20.13 -4.86 -7.17
N TYR A 120 20.09 -6.14 -7.60
CA TYR A 120 18.99 -6.69 -8.39
C TYR A 120 17.65 -6.61 -7.67
N GLU A 121 17.60 -6.97 -6.40
CA GLU A 121 16.42 -6.85 -5.55
C GLU A 121 16.07 -5.40 -5.26
N LEU A 122 17.07 -4.55 -4.96
CA LEU A 122 16.86 -3.14 -4.68
C LEU A 122 16.21 -2.41 -5.85
N VAL A 123 16.66 -2.67 -7.09
CA VAL A 123 16.05 -2.07 -8.29
C VAL A 123 14.59 -2.47 -8.42
N GLN A 124 14.23 -3.73 -8.13
CA GLN A 124 12.85 -4.18 -8.15
C GLN A 124 12.00 -3.50 -7.07
N ILE A 125 12.51 -3.41 -5.85
CA ILE A 125 11.83 -2.73 -4.73
C ILE A 125 11.57 -1.26 -5.05
N LEU A 126 12.50 -0.59 -5.73
CA LEU A 126 12.42 0.83 -6.08
C LEU A 126 11.74 1.09 -7.43
N SER A 127 11.18 0.08 -8.11
CA SER A 127 10.55 0.23 -9.43
C SER A 127 9.07 -0.09 -9.40
N TYR A 128 8.32 0.53 -10.31
CA TYR A 128 7.02 0.00 -10.72
C TYR A 128 7.18 -1.28 -11.53
N PRO A 129 6.18 -2.16 -11.58
CA PRO A 129 6.28 -3.46 -12.28
C PRO A 129 6.72 -3.36 -13.73
N SER A 130 6.30 -2.32 -14.46
CA SER A 130 6.69 -2.08 -15.86
C SER A 130 8.20 -1.80 -15.99
N VAL A 131 8.74 -0.93 -15.13
CA VAL A 131 10.15 -0.56 -15.14
C VAL A 131 11.03 -1.70 -14.61
N ALA A 132 10.51 -2.46 -13.63
CA ALA A 132 11.17 -3.66 -13.13
C ALA A 132 11.29 -4.73 -14.22
N SER A 133 10.23 -4.99 -15.01
CA SER A 133 10.26 -5.98 -16.08
C SER A 133 11.28 -5.64 -17.16
N ASP A 134 11.44 -4.36 -17.51
CA ASP A 134 12.48 -3.92 -18.45
C ASP A 134 13.89 -4.15 -17.92
N TYR A 135 14.09 -3.98 -16.61
CA TYR A 135 15.37 -4.29 -15.97
C TYR A 135 15.66 -5.79 -15.93
N LEU A 136 14.66 -6.62 -15.61
CA LEU A 136 14.80 -8.07 -15.55
C LEU A 136 15.28 -8.65 -16.88
N ARG A 137 14.83 -8.12 -18.00
CA ARG A 137 15.26 -8.55 -19.34
C ARG A 137 16.78 -8.43 -19.57
N ILE A 138 17.46 -7.54 -18.86
CA ILE A 138 18.92 -7.39 -18.95
C ILE A 138 19.64 -8.63 -18.41
N TYR A 139 18.98 -9.38 -17.52
CA TYR A 139 19.49 -10.59 -16.89
C TYR A 139 18.87 -11.87 -17.45
N GLU A 140 18.13 -11.78 -18.57
CA GLU A 140 17.52 -12.92 -19.25
C GLU A 140 18.35 -13.34 -20.47
N GLY A 141 18.28 -14.65 -20.79
CA GLY A 141 18.88 -15.22 -22.00
C GLY A 141 20.36 -15.54 -21.90
N GLU A 142 20.97 -15.85 -23.05
CA GLU A 142 22.40 -16.26 -23.12
C GLU A 142 23.37 -15.08 -23.02
N ASN A 143 22.94 -13.90 -23.45
CA ASN A 143 23.71 -12.66 -23.40
C ASN A 143 23.36 -11.81 -22.17
N SER A 144 22.85 -12.42 -21.12
CA SER A 144 22.53 -11.74 -19.87
C SER A 144 23.78 -11.10 -19.27
N ARG A 145 23.60 -9.96 -18.61
CA ARG A 145 24.69 -9.12 -18.10
C ARG A 145 25.62 -9.89 -17.15
N ASP A 146 25.06 -10.73 -16.30
CA ASP A 146 25.79 -11.59 -15.37
C ASP A 146 26.65 -12.65 -16.08
N LYS A 147 26.17 -13.22 -17.20
CA LYS A 147 26.93 -14.19 -17.99
C LYS A 147 28.05 -13.55 -18.83
N VAL A 148 27.84 -12.30 -19.26
CA VAL A 148 28.79 -11.56 -20.07
C VAL A 148 29.93 -10.99 -19.20
N LEU A 149 29.58 -10.36 -18.07
CA LEU A 149 30.57 -9.71 -17.20
C LEU A 149 31.16 -10.64 -16.16
N LYS A 150 30.39 -11.63 -15.69
CA LYS A 150 30.77 -12.60 -14.65
C LYS A 150 31.42 -11.90 -13.44
N ASP A 151 32.41 -12.55 -12.84
CA ASP A 151 33.26 -11.99 -11.79
C ASP A 151 34.56 -11.36 -12.34
N ASP A 152 34.63 -11.23 -13.68
CA ASP A 152 35.83 -10.71 -14.37
C ASP A 152 35.82 -9.19 -14.50
N TYR A 153 34.63 -8.57 -14.50
CA TYR A 153 34.45 -7.14 -14.72
C TYR A 153 33.58 -6.49 -13.66
N GLU A 154 33.89 -5.24 -13.37
CA GLU A 154 33.13 -4.35 -12.51
C GLU A 154 32.69 -3.12 -13.31
N VAL A 155 31.48 -2.63 -13.07
CA VAL A 155 30.97 -1.39 -13.66
C VAL A 155 30.66 -0.42 -12.56
N GLU A 156 31.48 0.61 -12.45
CA GLU A 156 31.30 1.72 -11.51
C GLU A 156 30.45 2.83 -12.14
N VAL A 157 29.56 3.41 -11.33
CA VAL A 157 28.76 4.57 -11.71
C VAL A 157 29.22 5.78 -10.90
N ASP A 158 29.92 6.69 -11.59
CA ASP A 158 30.38 7.95 -11.03
C ASP A 158 29.41 9.09 -11.39
N ILE A 159 28.67 9.59 -10.39
CA ILE A 159 27.65 10.61 -10.58
C ILE A 159 28.30 11.99 -10.77
N VAL A 160 28.04 12.62 -11.91
CA VAL A 160 28.52 13.94 -12.25
C VAL A 160 27.59 15.06 -11.80
N SER A 161 26.29 14.90 -12.06
CA SER A 161 25.27 15.88 -11.66
C SER A 161 23.90 15.27 -11.53
N VAL A 162 23.08 15.87 -10.67
CA VAL A 162 21.66 15.49 -10.45
C VAL A 162 20.83 16.76 -10.50
N THR A 163 19.89 16.81 -11.43
CA THR A 163 18.94 17.90 -11.58
C THR A 163 17.53 17.36 -11.36
N LEU A 164 16.81 17.92 -10.40
CA LEU A 164 15.41 17.61 -10.18
C LEU A 164 14.54 18.56 -10.98
N GLY A 165 13.41 18.05 -11.44
CA GLY A 165 12.42 18.79 -12.20
C GLY A 165 11.01 18.23 -12.00
N ASN A 166 10.09 18.76 -12.77
CA ASN A 166 8.72 18.26 -12.81
C ASN A 166 8.29 18.21 -14.27
N SER A 167 7.75 17.06 -14.69
CA SER A 167 7.24 16.89 -16.05
C SER A 167 5.81 16.36 -15.97
N ALA A 168 4.89 17.10 -16.56
CA ALA A 168 3.45 16.78 -16.58
C ALA A 168 2.85 16.49 -15.18
N GLY A 169 3.35 17.18 -14.14
CA GLY A 169 2.89 16.99 -12.76
C GLY A 169 3.56 15.84 -12.01
N ALA A 170 4.46 15.09 -12.64
CA ALA A 170 5.25 14.06 -11.99
C ALA A 170 6.67 14.54 -11.68
N PRO A 171 7.21 14.30 -10.47
CA PRO A 171 8.60 14.58 -10.14
C PRO A 171 9.55 13.80 -11.05
N THR A 172 10.60 14.46 -11.53
CA THR A 172 11.61 13.87 -12.41
C THR A 172 13.00 14.14 -11.90
N ALA A 173 13.93 13.23 -12.18
CA ALA A 173 15.34 13.44 -11.97
C ALA A 173 16.11 13.17 -13.26
N THR A 174 16.99 14.11 -13.62
CA THR A 174 17.96 13.96 -14.70
C THR A 174 19.35 13.81 -14.08
N ILE A 175 20.00 12.67 -14.34
CA ILE A 175 21.26 12.29 -13.72
C ILE A 175 22.29 12.06 -14.81
N ARG A 176 23.38 12.80 -14.74
CA ARG A 176 24.56 12.58 -15.58
C ARG A 176 25.60 11.80 -14.80
N PHE A 177 26.15 10.79 -15.43
CA PHE A 177 27.16 9.94 -14.82
C PHE A 177 28.14 9.36 -15.82
N ASN A 178 29.33 8.98 -15.34
CA ASN A 178 30.28 8.20 -16.10
C ASN A 178 30.10 6.72 -15.72
N GLN A 179 29.85 5.87 -16.71
CA GLN A 179 29.86 4.42 -16.54
C GLN A 179 31.25 3.90 -16.87
N ILE A 180 31.97 3.46 -15.84
CA ILE A 180 33.37 3.06 -15.93
C ILE A 180 33.47 1.56 -15.78
N THR A 181 33.86 0.84 -16.84
CA THR A 181 34.06 -0.60 -16.79
C THR A 181 35.54 -0.91 -16.57
N ARG A 182 35.83 -1.74 -15.56
CA ARG A 182 37.18 -2.23 -15.25
C ARG A 182 37.19 -3.75 -15.15
N LYS A 183 38.35 -4.37 -15.34
CA LYS A 183 38.53 -5.74 -14.88
C LYS A 183 38.68 -5.75 -13.35
N LYS A 184 38.16 -6.77 -12.72
CA LYS A 184 38.20 -6.93 -11.25
C LYS A 184 39.66 -6.87 -10.76
N GLY A 185 39.89 -5.96 -9.81
CA GLY A 185 41.22 -5.73 -9.25
C GLY A 185 42.15 -4.83 -10.07
N GLU A 186 41.76 -4.39 -11.28
CA GLU A 186 42.56 -3.46 -12.10
C GLU A 186 42.09 -2.02 -11.90
N LYS A 187 43.05 -1.08 -11.84
CA LYS A 187 42.76 0.37 -11.74
C LYS A 187 42.47 1.03 -13.09
N ILE A 188 42.91 0.40 -14.18
CA ILE A 188 42.77 0.93 -15.52
C ILE A 188 41.37 0.63 -16.06
N ALA A 189 40.67 1.67 -16.51
CA ALA A 189 39.36 1.51 -17.12
C ALA A 189 39.48 0.89 -18.53
N VAL A 190 38.71 -0.17 -18.79
CA VAL A 190 38.54 -0.76 -20.12
C VAL A 190 37.62 0.11 -20.96
N SER A 191 36.63 0.73 -20.34
CA SER A 191 35.70 1.66 -21.00
C SER A 191 35.25 2.73 -20.01
N ASN A 192 35.03 3.95 -20.52
CA ASN A 192 34.43 5.05 -19.80
C ASN A 192 33.43 5.75 -20.72
N LYS A 193 32.14 5.62 -20.41
CA LYS A 193 31.05 6.20 -21.20
C LYS A 193 30.28 7.22 -20.37
N ALA A 194 30.14 8.42 -20.89
CA ALA A 194 29.26 9.41 -20.29
C ALA A 194 27.84 9.11 -20.68
N LYS A 195 26.96 9.06 -19.70
CA LYS A 195 25.53 8.75 -19.86
C LYS A 195 24.65 9.75 -19.14
N ILE A 196 23.44 9.89 -19.65
CA ILE A 196 22.39 10.68 -19.04
C ILE A 196 21.15 9.81 -18.83
N VAL A 197 20.64 9.83 -17.61
CA VAL A 197 19.39 9.18 -17.25
C VAL A 197 18.33 10.22 -16.96
N THR A 198 17.13 10.00 -17.48
CA THR A 198 15.92 10.70 -17.06
C THR A 198 14.95 9.68 -16.49
N LEU A 199 14.54 9.89 -15.24
CA LEU A 199 13.57 9.05 -14.56
C LEU A 199 12.46 9.90 -13.93
N SER A 200 11.24 9.35 -13.89
CA SER A 200 10.14 9.89 -13.11
C SER A 200 9.89 8.99 -11.91
N TYR A 201 9.50 9.58 -10.79
CA TYR A 201 9.31 8.84 -9.55
C TYR A 201 8.13 9.40 -8.75
N ASP A 202 7.67 8.62 -7.80
CA ASP A 202 6.75 9.07 -6.76
C ASP A 202 7.03 8.31 -5.45
N TYR A 203 6.30 8.68 -4.39
CA TYR A 203 6.40 8.05 -3.09
C TYR A 203 5.09 7.32 -2.76
N GLN A 204 5.20 6.01 -2.47
CA GLN A 204 4.06 5.14 -2.15
C GLN A 204 4.33 4.32 -0.89
N PRO A 205 4.40 4.94 0.29
CA PRO A 205 4.75 4.25 1.54
C PRO A 205 3.79 3.11 1.90
N ASN A 206 2.54 3.19 1.47
CA ASN A 206 1.50 2.22 1.80
C ASN A 206 1.52 0.94 0.92
N THR A 207 2.39 0.87 -0.08
CA THR A 207 2.50 -0.30 -0.97
C THR A 207 3.54 -1.31 -0.52
N LEU A 208 4.31 -1.00 0.52
CA LEU A 208 5.36 -1.87 1.05
C LEU A 208 4.75 -2.97 1.92
N THR A 209 4.87 -4.21 1.47
CA THR A 209 4.20 -5.36 2.08
C THR A 209 5.06 -6.06 3.12
N THR A 210 6.38 -6.14 2.90
CA THR A 210 7.31 -6.84 3.79
C THR A 210 8.14 -5.89 4.65
N GLU A 211 8.65 -6.40 5.77
CA GLU A 211 9.56 -5.64 6.65
C GLU A 211 10.88 -5.32 5.95
N GLU A 212 11.39 -6.26 5.15
CA GLU A 212 12.60 -6.08 4.36
C GLU A 212 12.46 -4.95 3.34
N GLU A 213 11.35 -4.89 2.61
CA GLU A 213 11.05 -3.78 1.69
C GLU A 213 11.01 -2.44 2.43
N ARG A 214 10.43 -2.39 3.63
CA ARG A 214 10.36 -1.17 4.45
C ARG A 214 11.73 -0.71 4.95
N ILE A 215 12.62 -1.64 5.28
CA ILE A 215 13.99 -1.32 5.71
C ILE A 215 14.78 -0.73 4.53
N ARG A 216 14.68 -1.33 3.34
CA ARG A 216 15.42 -0.91 2.13
C ARG A 216 14.80 0.30 1.44
N ASN A 217 13.50 0.52 1.59
CA ASN A 217 12.74 1.62 0.98
C ASN A 217 11.71 2.20 1.96
N PRO A 218 12.14 2.86 3.04
CA PRO A 218 11.24 3.29 4.12
C PRO A 218 10.17 4.30 3.68
N LEU A 219 10.42 5.01 2.60
CA LEU A 219 9.54 6.06 2.09
C LEU A 219 8.64 5.61 0.92
N GLY A 220 8.83 4.38 0.44
CA GLY A 220 8.07 3.89 -0.71
C GLY A 220 8.42 4.62 -2.01
N PHE A 221 9.68 5.05 -2.19
CA PHE A 221 10.15 5.62 -3.46
C PHE A 221 9.97 4.61 -4.59
N LYS A 222 9.34 5.02 -5.69
CA LYS A 222 9.07 4.15 -6.85
C LYS A 222 9.35 4.89 -8.14
N VAL A 223 10.21 4.31 -8.99
CA VAL A 223 10.49 4.81 -10.34
C VAL A 223 9.40 4.34 -11.29
N SER A 224 8.70 5.29 -11.93
CA SER A 224 7.60 5.04 -12.85
C SER A 224 8.01 5.04 -14.31
N THR A 225 9.07 5.78 -14.65
CA THR A 225 9.67 5.77 -16.00
C THR A 225 11.20 5.84 -15.88
N TYR A 226 11.89 5.18 -16.80
CA TYR A 226 13.35 5.17 -16.84
C TYR A 226 13.83 5.19 -18.27
N ARG A 227 14.71 6.12 -18.59
CA ARG A 227 15.35 6.23 -19.88
C ARG A 227 16.83 6.59 -19.70
N VAL A 228 17.71 5.85 -20.37
CA VAL A 228 19.16 6.12 -20.42
C VAL A 228 19.59 6.37 -21.85
N ASP A 229 20.38 7.41 -22.04
CA ASP A 229 20.96 7.78 -23.34
C ASP A 229 22.47 7.97 -23.16
N ASP A 230 23.24 7.70 -24.23
CA ASP A 230 24.68 8.01 -24.25
C ASP A 230 24.89 9.52 -24.46
N GLU A 231 25.71 10.16 -23.63
CA GLU A 231 26.05 11.57 -23.77
C GLU A 231 27.16 11.74 -24.78
N ILE A 232 26.87 12.37 -25.92
CA ILE A 232 27.86 12.66 -26.94
C ILE A 232 28.67 13.87 -26.45
N ARG A 233 29.91 13.66 -25.99
CA ARG A 233 30.85 14.74 -25.73
C ARG A 233 31.35 15.28 -27.08
N ARG A 234 31.01 16.54 -27.39
CA ARG A 234 31.60 17.30 -28.49
C ARG A 234 32.92 17.90 -28.05
#